data_627656b07a552a37d0483f3b61553c16
#
_entry.id   627656b07a552a37d0483f3b61553c16
#
_cell.length_a   1.000
_cell.length_b   1.000
_cell.length_c   1.000
_cell.angle_alpha   90.00
_cell.angle_beta   90.00
_cell.angle_gamma   90.00
#
_symmetry.space_group_name_H-M   'P 1'
#
loop_
_entity.id
_entity.type
_entity.pdbx_description
1 polymer ?
#
loop_
_entity_poly.entity_id
_entity_poly.type
_entity_poly.pdbx_seq_one_letter_code
_entity_poly.pdbx_strand_id
1 'polypeptide(L)'
;MMTTNNIDAGLGIYVHIPFCISKCIYCGFYSAAGAPSAEEESTYVNLLVQEIENAKRPDRKVDSIFFGGGTPSTLKAESLIEVLDAIRSFFDVTDDCEITLEANPGAVSEAYLSKLHDAGFNRLSMGCQSFSDDVLKTLGRIHRSKDARESFAAARAAGFDNINLDLMFSVPGADEDVWQDTLDQMLELSPEHISFYSLQIEEETPLYDMYKNGVFAEVTDEADRKMYHRAIECLKSSGYEHYEISNAAKPGFECRHNLKYWSLSDYLGFGKSASSYIDGVRFTNATDEGYGKGVLMERDFLKNSKTRNMIESSDAEFANYKYSEFHVNDFMDTVSEFMFLGLRRTAGISFDEFEQLFGKCFADVYAGRRDEIEPFIESGDLIEDENGLRLSERGFDISNKIMAIFV
;
A
#
# COMPACT_ATOMS: atom_id res chain seq x y z
N MET A 1 24.10 -8.89 -14.85
CA MET A 1 23.60 -7.62 -14.38
C MET A 1 22.28 -7.41 -15.08
N MET A 2 21.17 -7.68 -14.40
CA MET A 2 19.86 -7.39 -14.93
C MET A 2 19.53 -5.96 -14.54
N THR A 3 19.52 -5.07 -15.51
CA THR A 3 18.80 -3.82 -15.37
C THR A 3 17.36 -4.18 -15.68
N THR A 4 16.49 -4.15 -14.66
CA THR A 4 15.05 -4.18 -14.87
C THR A 4 14.68 -2.87 -15.58
N ASN A 5 14.94 -2.84 -16.89
CA ASN A 5 14.61 -1.68 -17.71
C ASN A 5 13.12 -1.69 -18.05
N ASN A 6 12.27 -1.53 -17.06
CA ASN A 6 10.96 -0.93 -17.29
C ASN A 6 11.18 0.59 -17.35
N ILE A 7 11.95 1.03 -18.39
CA ILE A 7 12.41 2.43 -18.58
C ILE A 7 11.20 3.38 -18.75
N ASP A 8 10.04 2.86 -19.10
CA ASP A 8 8.80 3.61 -19.29
C ASP A 8 7.90 3.67 -18.04
N ALA A 9 8.13 2.83 -17.02
CA ALA A 9 7.41 2.92 -15.77
C ALA A 9 8.03 4.00 -14.89
N GLY A 10 7.26 5.03 -14.55
CA GLY A 10 7.68 6.11 -13.66
C GLY A 10 8.04 5.58 -12.25
N LEU A 11 8.85 6.33 -11.52
CA LEU A 11 9.20 6.07 -10.13
C LEU A 11 8.03 6.39 -9.21
N GLY A 12 7.70 5.49 -8.25
CA GLY A 12 6.82 5.80 -7.13
C GLY A 12 7.58 6.45 -5.98
N ILE A 13 6.94 7.37 -5.27
CA ILE A 13 7.45 7.90 -3.99
C ILE A 13 6.43 7.61 -2.90
N TYR A 14 6.86 6.94 -1.83
CA TYR A 14 6.08 6.73 -0.62
C TYR A 14 6.64 7.60 0.52
N VAL A 15 5.78 8.33 1.21
CA VAL A 15 6.17 9.15 2.38
C VAL A 15 5.45 8.60 3.61
N HIS A 16 6.21 8.08 4.56
CA HIS A 16 5.67 7.54 5.80
C HIS A 16 5.56 8.62 6.88
N ILE A 17 4.35 8.84 7.38
CA ILE A 17 4.09 9.74 8.50
C ILE A 17 3.70 8.88 9.72
N PRO A 18 4.59 8.72 10.73
CA PRO A 18 4.42 7.74 11.80
C PRO A 18 3.54 8.20 12.96
N PHE A 19 2.64 9.15 12.76
CA PHE A 19 1.81 9.71 13.84
C PHE A 19 0.35 9.33 13.66
N CYS A 20 -0.31 8.96 14.77
CA CYS A 20 -1.76 8.76 14.84
C CYS A 20 -2.31 9.52 16.05
N ILE A 21 -3.47 10.15 15.94
CA ILE A 21 -4.15 10.75 17.12
C ILE A 21 -4.43 9.65 18.16
N SER A 22 -4.89 8.49 17.69
CA SER A 22 -5.10 7.27 18.48
C SER A 22 -4.73 6.08 17.63
N LYS A 23 -3.97 5.13 18.18
CA LYS A 23 -3.65 3.87 17.49
C LYS A 23 -4.82 2.91 17.65
N CYS A 24 -5.33 2.40 16.53
CA CYS A 24 -6.40 1.41 16.53
C CYS A 24 -5.92 0.09 17.12
N ILE A 25 -6.82 -0.64 17.79
CA ILE A 25 -6.44 -1.86 18.52
C ILE A 25 -5.96 -3.01 17.64
N TYR A 26 -6.26 -2.97 16.35
CA TYR A 26 -5.88 -4.00 15.35
C TYR A 26 -4.65 -3.64 14.52
N CYS A 27 -4.16 -2.40 14.61
CA CYS A 27 -3.20 -1.87 13.64
C CYS A 27 -1.77 -2.32 13.97
N GLY A 28 -1.17 -3.12 13.06
CA GLY A 28 0.23 -3.54 13.09
C GLY A 28 1.21 -2.52 12.47
N PHE A 29 0.72 -1.49 11.76
CA PHE A 29 1.59 -0.52 11.12
C PHE A 29 2.43 0.27 12.13
N TYR A 30 3.67 0.61 11.70
CA TYR A 30 4.55 1.43 12.50
C TYR A 30 3.96 2.83 12.68
N SER A 31 3.52 3.14 13.89
CA SER A 31 2.99 4.46 14.25
C SER A 31 3.05 4.70 15.75
N ALA A 32 3.25 5.96 16.14
CA ALA A 32 3.17 6.43 17.51
C ALA A 32 1.77 6.98 17.80
N ALA A 33 1.20 6.63 18.95
CA ALA A 33 -0.05 7.22 19.43
C ALA A 33 0.21 8.62 20.01
N GLY A 34 -0.66 9.56 19.69
CA GLY A 34 -0.57 10.97 20.06
C GLY A 34 -0.22 11.85 18.85
N ALA A 35 -0.92 12.98 18.71
CA ALA A 35 -0.54 13.99 17.74
C ALA A 35 0.86 14.53 18.10
N PRO A 36 1.76 14.78 17.11
CA PRO A 36 3.07 15.32 17.39
C PRO A 36 2.96 16.74 17.92
N SER A 37 3.88 17.11 18.84
CA SER A 37 4.10 18.51 19.19
C SER A 37 4.62 19.30 17.98
N ALA A 38 4.53 20.60 18.00
CA ALA A 38 5.05 21.44 16.91
C ALA A 38 6.56 21.25 16.67
N GLU A 39 7.33 20.93 17.72
CA GLU A 39 8.76 20.67 17.65
C GLU A 39 9.04 19.28 17.00
N GLU A 40 8.30 18.23 17.42
CA GLU A 40 8.40 16.90 16.82
C GLU A 40 8.01 16.91 15.34
N GLU A 41 6.90 17.58 14.99
CA GLU A 41 6.45 17.77 13.62
C GLU A 41 7.54 18.44 12.77
N SER A 42 8.04 19.60 13.22
CA SER A 42 9.07 20.35 12.49
C SER A 42 10.38 19.55 12.36
N THR A 43 10.79 18.85 13.42
CA THR A 43 11.99 18.00 13.38
C THR A 43 11.84 16.88 12.37
N TYR A 44 10.68 16.22 12.36
CA TYR A 44 10.42 15.10 11.45
C TYR A 44 10.34 15.56 9.98
N VAL A 45 9.67 16.67 9.71
CA VAL A 45 9.58 17.27 8.36
C VAL A 45 10.97 17.66 7.85
N ASN A 46 11.80 18.30 8.68
CA ASN A 46 13.17 18.61 8.32
C ASN A 46 14.01 17.37 7.97
N LEU A 47 13.84 16.26 8.70
CA LEU A 47 14.50 14.99 8.38
C LEU A 47 14.02 14.41 7.05
N LEU A 48 12.70 14.45 6.77
CA LEU A 48 12.15 14.02 5.49
C LEU A 48 12.71 14.83 4.32
N VAL A 49 12.74 16.17 4.43
CA VAL A 49 13.29 17.05 3.39
C VAL A 49 14.76 16.73 3.11
N GLN A 50 15.58 16.53 4.16
CA GLN A 50 16.98 16.14 3.99
C GLN A 50 17.13 14.75 3.35
N GLU A 51 16.27 13.79 3.73
CA GLU A 51 16.28 12.46 3.15
C GLU A 51 15.95 12.48 1.66
N ILE A 52 14.92 13.26 1.28
CA ILE A 52 14.48 13.46 -0.11
C ILE A 52 15.63 14.10 -0.93
N GLU A 53 16.26 15.15 -0.41
CA GLU A 53 17.41 15.78 -1.06
C GLU A 53 18.57 14.81 -1.30
N ASN A 54 18.89 13.99 -0.29
CA ASN A 54 20.00 13.02 -0.37
C ASN A 54 19.70 11.83 -1.31
N ALA A 55 18.43 11.56 -1.61
CA ALA A 55 18.01 10.44 -2.45
C ALA A 55 17.68 10.82 -3.90
N LYS A 56 17.89 12.08 -4.30
CA LYS A 56 17.52 12.61 -5.62
C LYS A 56 17.93 11.72 -6.81
N ARG A 57 16.98 11.50 -7.72
CA ARG A 57 17.13 10.72 -8.95
C ARG A 57 16.63 11.55 -10.14
N PRO A 58 17.45 12.48 -10.67
CA PRO A 58 17.06 13.33 -11.79
C PRO A 58 16.92 12.57 -13.12
N ASP A 59 17.36 11.32 -13.16
CA ASP A 59 17.26 10.39 -14.28
C ASP A 59 15.91 9.65 -14.35
N ARG A 60 15.05 9.81 -13.36
CA ARG A 60 13.76 9.09 -13.24
C ARG A 60 12.61 10.08 -13.07
N LYS A 61 11.55 9.87 -13.85
CA LYS A 61 10.30 10.63 -13.69
C LYS A 61 9.45 10.01 -12.59
N VAL A 62 8.87 10.86 -11.74
CA VAL A 62 7.94 10.45 -10.68
C VAL A 62 6.51 10.62 -11.17
N ASP A 63 5.74 9.54 -11.20
CA ASP A 63 4.35 9.52 -11.67
C ASP A 63 3.34 9.15 -10.58
N SER A 64 3.82 8.78 -9.38
CA SER A 64 2.96 8.61 -8.20
C SER A 64 3.68 8.97 -6.91
N ILE A 65 2.97 9.69 -6.02
CA ILE A 65 3.42 10.06 -4.67
C ILE A 65 2.32 9.65 -3.69
N PHE A 66 2.67 8.92 -2.64
CA PHE A 66 1.72 8.44 -1.66
C PHE A 66 2.16 8.80 -0.24
N PHE A 67 1.39 9.64 0.44
CA PHE A 67 1.58 9.96 1.84
C PHE A 67 0.71 9.03 2.69
N GLY A 68 1.35 8.16 3.45
CA GLY A 68 0.67 7.12 4.25
C GLY A 68 1.37 6.82 5.58
N GLY A 69 1.03 5.66 6.14
CA GLY A 69 1.69 5.08 7.32
C GLY A 69 0.85 5.06 8.58
N GLY A 70 1.05 6.00 9.50
CA GLY A 70 0.14 6.23 10.63
C GLY A 70 -1.11 6.96 10.15
N THR A 71 -1.07 8.28 10.18
CA THR A 71 -2.14 9.14 9.66
C THR A 71 -1.53 10.47 9.23
N PRO A 72 -1.22 10.67 7.94
CA PRO A 72 -0.59 11.90 7.46
C PRO A 72 -1.37 13.17 7.83
N SER A 73 -2.70 13.10 7.84
CA SER A 73 -3.56 14.23 8.25
C SER A 73 -3.46 14.62 9.73
N THR A 74 -2.57 14.00 10.52
CA THR A 74 -2.19 14.49 11.86
C THR A 74 -1.25 15.69 11.80
N LEU A 75 -0.55 15.88 10.67
CA LEU A 75 0.31 17.03 10.42
C LEU A 75 -0.49 18.22 9.89
N LYS A 76 0.07 19.42 10.04
CA LYS A 76 -0.48 20.61 9.37
C LYS A 76 -0.39 20.48 7.87
N ALA A 77 -1.32 21.12 7.15
CA ALA A 77 -1.28 21.16 5.69
C ALA A 77 0.04 21.76 5.17
N GLU A 78 0.54 22.79 5.83
CA GLU A 78 1.78 23.47 5.49
C GLU A 78 2.99 22.51 5.55
N SER A 79 3.04 21.60 6.52
CA SER A 79 4.09 20.61 6.68
C SER A 79 4.08 19.55 5.58
N LEU A 80 2.89 19.09 5.18
CA LEU A 80 2.74 18.15 4.07
C LEU A 80 3.10 18.80 2.73
N ILE A 81 2.73 20.07 2.55
CA ILE A 81 3.09 20.87 1.37
C ILE A 81 4.60 21.05 1.29
N GLU A 82 5.27 21.35 2.41
CA GLU A 82 6.74 21.48 2.47
C GLU A 82 7.45 20.21 2.00
N VAL A 83 6.97 19.03 2.41
CA VAL A 83 7.51 17.74 1.94
C VAL A 83 7.24 17.52 0.45
N LEU A 84 6.04 17.84 -0.03
CA LEU A 84 5.69 17.73 -1.46
C LEU A 84 6.54 18.66 -2.30
N ASP A 85 6.76 19.89 -1.86
CA ASP A 85 7.61 20.88 -2.55
C ASP A 85 9.07 20.44 -2.58
N ALA A 86 9.57 19.78 -1.53
CA ALA A 86 10.89 19.18 -1.54
C ALA A 86 10.99 18.05 -2.59
N ILE A 87 9.98 17.18 -2.69
CA ILE A 87 9.93 16.14 -3.73
C ILE A 87 10.00 16.79 -5.12
N ARG A 88 9.17 17.81 -5.40
CA ARG A 88 9.16 18.54 -6.68
C ARG A 88 10.47 19.27 -6.99
N SER A 89 11.21 19.66 -5.95
CA SER A 89 12.49 20.36 -6.10
C SER A 89 13.64 19.43 -6.48
N PHE A 90 13.59 18.17 -6.04
CA PHE A 90 14.68 17.22 -6.20
C PHE A 90 14.41 16.05 -7.16
N PHE A 91 13.14 15.90 -7.62
CA PHE A 91 12.71 14.88 -8.57
C PHE A 91 11.94 15.50 -9.73
N ASP A 92 11.99 14.84 -10.89
CA ASP A 92 11.20 15.20 -12.08
C ASP A 92 9.78 14.60 -11.95
N VAL A 93 8.87 15.36 -11.33
CA VAL A 93 7.47 14.94 -11.11
C VAL A 93 6.66 15.25 -12.38
N THR A 94 5.94 14.23 -12.90
CA THR A 94 5.11 14.41 -14.10
C THR A 94 3.89 15.29 -13.83
N ASP A 95 3.38 15.96 -14.85
CA ASP A 95 2.20 16.85 -14.72
C ASP A 95 0.93 16.09 -14.32
N ASP A 96 0.83 14.80 -14.67
CA ASP A 96 -0.29 13.92 -14.37
C ASP A 96 -0.02 13.00 -13.16
N CYS A 97 0.97 13.32 -12.33
CA CYS A 97 1.35 12.52 -11.16
C CYS A 97 0.14 12.31 -10.22
N GLU A 98 -0.11 11.05 -9.84
CA GLU A 98 -1.05 10.73 -8.77
C GLU A 98 -0.43 11.10 -7.42
N ILE A 99 -1.05 12.02 -6.68
CA ILE A 99 -0.56 12.47 -5.36
C ILE A 99 -1.64 12.17 -4.32
N THR A 100 -1.43 11.07 -3.57
CA THR A 100 -2.37 10.54 -2.58
C THR A 100 -2.04 11.02 -1.18
N LEU A 101 -3.08 11.35 -0.42
CA LEU A 101 -3.04 11.56 1.03
C LEU A 101 -3.94 10.55 1.74
N GLU A 102 -3.41 9.87 2.77
CA GLU A 102 -4.24 9.14 3.73
C GLU A 102 -4.77 10.06 4.82
N ALA A 103 -6.05 9.90 5.15
CA ALA A 103 -6.71 10.65 6.21
C ALA A 103 -7.69 9.79 7.01
N ASN A 104 -7.92 10.17 8.26
CA ASN A 104 -9.00 9.58 9.06
C ASN A 104 -10.23 10.49 9.06
N PRO A 105 -11.46 9.91 8.97
CA PRO A 105 -12.70 10.66 9.17
C PRO A 105 -12.71 11.44 10.47
N GLY A 106 -13.29 12.64 10.45
CA GLY A 106 -13.34 13.55 11.60
C GLY A 106 -12.05 14.30 11.91
N ALA A 107 -10.92 13.94 11.26
CA ALA A 107 -9.63 14.61 11.48
C ALA A 107 -9.34 15.72 10.45
N VAL A 108 -10.16 15.85 9.41
CA VAL A 108 -9.94 16.79 8.30
C VAL A 108 -11.14 17.72 8.12
N SER A 109 -10.86 18.99 7.81
CA SER A 109 -11.88 19.98 7.45
C SER A 109 -11.78 20.33 5.97
N GLU A 110 -12.86 20.89 5.38
CA GLU A 110 -12.83 21.40 4.02
C GLU A 110 -11.68 22.39 3.79
N ALA A 111 -11.46 23.35 4.70
CA ALA A 111 -10.38 24.32 4.57
C ALA A 111 -8.97 23.70 4.60
N TYR A 112 -8.78 22.62 5.38
CA TYR A 112 -7.52 21.84 5.41
C TYR A 112 -7.33 21.12 4.08
N LEU A 113 -8.36 20.43 3.60
CA LEU A 113 -8.32 19.65 2.36
C LEU A 113 -8.18 20.57 1.13
N SER A 114 -8.83 21.76 1.10
CA SER A 114 -8.68 22.72 0.02
C SER A 114 -7.24 23.20 -0.13
N LYS A 115 -6.54 23.48 0.99
CA LYS A 115 -5.12 23.85 0.92
C LYS A 115 -4.26 22.76 0.29
N LEU A 116 -4.51 21.49 0.62
CA LEU A 116 -3.76 20.35 0.08
C LEU A 116 -4.11 20.13 -1.40
N HIS A 117 -5.38 20.24 -1.76
CA HIS A 117 -5.82 20.14 -3.14
C HIS A 117 -5.19 21.25 -4.01
N ASP A 118 -5.19 22.50 -3.54
CA ASP A 118 -4.55 23.64 -4.21
C ASP A 118 -3.03 23.45 -4.37
N ALA A 119 -2.40 22.73 -3.43
CA ALA A 119 -0.99 22.35 -3.51
C ALA A 119 -0.73 21.17 -4.48
N GLY A 120 -1.80 20.50 -4.97
CA GLY A 120 -1.73 19.47 -5.99
C GLY A 120 -1.91 18.04 -5.48
N PHE A 121 -2.34 17.82 -4.22
CA PHE A 121 -2.86 16.53 -3.82
C PHE A 121 -4.16 16.27 -4.59
N ASN A 122 -4.23 15.18 -5.36
CA ASN A 122 -5.35 14.91 -6.26
C ASN A 122 -6.08 13.59 -5.97
N ARG A 123 -5.62 12.80 -4.99
CA ARG A 123 -6.27 11.60 -4.50
C ARG A 123 -6.32 11.59 -2.97
N LEU A 124 -7.47 11.25 -2.40
CA LEU A 124 -7.65 11.13 -0.94
C LEU A 124 -8.05 9.69 -0.59
N SER A 125 -7.35 9.07 0.36
CA SER A 125 -7.73 7.76 0.92
C SER A 125 -8.22 7.94 2.35
N MET A 126 -9.46 7.52 2.64
CA MET A 126 -10.05 7.68 3.98
C MET A 126 -10.31 6.33 4.65
N GLY A 127 -9.72 6.13 5.83
CA GLY A 127 -9.92 4.96 6.67
C GLY A 127 -11.32 4.94 7.33
N CYS A 128 -12.36 4.73 6.56
CA CYS A 128 -13.74 4.67 7.02
C CYS A 128 -14.01 3.41 7.85
N GLN A 129 -13.57 2.26 7.41
CA GLN A 129 -13.66 0.91 7.95
C GLN A 129 -15.09 0.35 7.97
N SER A 130 -16.09 1.09 8.45
CA SER A 130 -17.49 0.69 8.48
C SER A 130 -18.41 1.90 8.62
N PHE A 131 -19.67 1.75 8.25
CA PHE A 131 -20.73 2.70 8.57
C PHE A 131 -21.59 2.26 9.78
N SER A 132 -21.18 1.20 10.50
CA SER A 132 -21.74 0.79 11.78
C SER A 132 -20.92 1.35 12.93
N ASP A 133 -21.52 2.18 13.79
CA ASP A 133 -20.86 2.74 14.97
C ASP A 133 -20.40 1.65 15.96
N ASP A 134 -21.11 0.51 16.03
CA ASP A 134 -20.73 -0.61 16.89
C ASP A 134 -19.48 -1.32 16.35
N VAL A 135 -19.37 -1.51 15.04
CA VAL A 135 -18.15 -2.04 14.38
C VAL A 135 -16.97 -1.09 14.61
N LEU A 136 -17.14 0.20 14.39
CA LEU A 136 -16.10 1.21 14.62
C LEU A 136 -15.60 1.17 16.07
N LYS A 137 -16.51 1.05 17.01
CA LYS A 137 -16.19 0.92 18.44
C LYS A 137 -15.40 -0.38 18.73
N THR A 138 -15.80 -1.50 18.14
CA THR A 138 -15.10 -2.80 18.25
C THR A 138 -13.66 -2.69 17.74
N LEU A 139 -13.45 -1.95 16.66
CA LEU A 139 -12.12 -1.68 16.07
C LEU A 139 -11.30 -0.65 16.86
N GLY A 140 -11.86 -0.03 17.91
CA GLY A 140 -11.19 1.05 18.66
C GLY A 140 -11.05 2.35 17.87
N ARG A 141 -11.94 2.58 16.88
CA ARG A 141 -11.95 3.82 16.10
C ARG A 141 -12.57 4.95 16.93
N ILE A 142 -11.99 6.15 16.79
CA ILE A 142 -12.45 7.36 17.51
C ILE A 142 -13.55 8.11 16.75
N HIS A 143 -13.66 7.90 15.44
CA HIS A 143 -14.69 8.50 14.60
C HIS A 143 -15.94 7.61 14.55
N ARG A 144 -17.05 8.18 14.11
CA ARG A 144 -18.34 7.54 13.87
C ARG A 144 -18.69 7.55 12.38
N SER A 145 -19.69 6.78 12.01
CA SER A 145 -20.22 6.73 10.64
C SER A 145 -20.62 8.11 10.10
N LYS A 146 -21.17 8.97 10.96
CA LYS A 146 -21.48 10.38 10.63
C LYS A 146 -20.23 11.16 10.21
N ASP A 147 -19.12 11.00 10.94
CA ASP A 147 -17.87 11.71 10.66
C ASP A 147 -17.28 11.28 9.30
N ALA A 148 -17.45 10.02 8.90
CA ALA A 148 -17.05 9.54 7.59
C ALA A 148 -17.82 10.23 6.45
N ARG A 149 -19.14 10.35 6.58
CA ARG A 149 -19.98 11.06 5.61
C ARG A 149 -19.66 12.56 5.52
N GLU A 150 -19.47 13.20 6.67
CA GLU A 150 -19.11 14.63 6.74
C GLU A 150 -17.72 14.89 6.12
N SER A 151 -16.74 14.02 6.42
CA SER A 151 -15.39 14.13 5.84
C SER A 151 -15.38 13.87 4.34
N PHE A 152 -16.18 12.91 3.85
CA PHE A 152 -16.36 12.68 2.42
C PHE A 152 -16.96 13.91 1.71
N ALA A 153 -18.01 14.50 2.28
CA ALA A 153 -18.62 15.71 1.75
C ALA A 153 -17.64 16.89 1.76
N ALA A 154 -16.84 17.06 2.82
CA ALA A 154 -15.80 18.08 2.91
C ALA A 154 -14.72 17.87 1.85
N ALA A 155 -14.33 16.63 1.56
CA ALA A 155 -13.35 16.31 0.50
C ALA A 155 -13.89 16.68 -0.90
N ARG A 156 -15.14 16.36 -1.18
CA ARG A 156 -15.79 16.79 -2.45
C ARG A 156 -15.87 18.33 -2.56
N ALA A 157 -16.25 19.00 -1.48
CA ALA A 157 -16.32 20.47 -1.44
C ALA A 157 -14.93 21.11 -1.63
N ALA A 158 -13.87 20.44 -1.15
CA ALA A 158 -12.48 20.85 -1.34
C ALA A 158 -11.93 20.61 -2.75
N GLY A 159 -12.66 19.91 -3.63
CA GLY A 159 -12.30 19.67 -5.03
C GLY A 159 -11.74 18.27 -5.34
N PHE A 160 -11.68 17.35 -4.37
CA PHE A 160 -11.21 15.99 -4.64
C PHE A 160 -12.24 15.19 -5.45
N ASP A 161 -11.86 14.81 -6.67
CA ASP A 161 -12.66 13.97 -7.57
C ASP A 161 -12.23 12.50 -7.55
N ASN A 162 -11.11 12.16 -6.90
CA ASN A 162 -10.61 10.81 -6.70
C ASN A 162 -10.51 10.52 -5.19
N ILE A 163 -11.55 9.85 -4.65
CA ILE A 163 -11.62 9.51 -3.23
C ILE A 163 -11.73 8.00 -3.08
N ASN A 164 -10.85 7.44 -2.24
CA ASN A 164 -10.93 6.07 -1.76
C ASN A 164 -11.57 6.01 -0.38
N LEU A 165 -12.41 4.99 -0.15
CA LEU A 165 -12.87 4.60 1.17
C LEU A 165 -12.35 3.20 1.50
N ASP A 166 -11.61 3.07 2.62
CA ASP A 166 -11.21 1.78 3.15
C ASP A 166 -12.35 1.19 3.97
N LEU A 167 -12.72 -0.06 3.68
CA LEU A 167 -13.74 -0.82 4.40
C LEU A 167 -13.14 -2.12 4.93
N MET A 168 -13.61 -2.55 6.10
CA MET A 168 -13.14 -3.75 6.77
C MET A 168 -14.32 -4.67 7.08
N PHE A 169 -14.20 -5.92 6.64
CA PHE A 169 -15.16 -6.99 6.96
C PHE A 169 -14.53 -8.02 7.90
N SER A 170 -15.27 -9.04 8.28
CA SER A 170 -14.86 -10.07 9.25
C SER A 170 -14.48 -9.50 10.62
N VAL A 171 -15.13 -8.43 11.02
CA VAL A 171 -14.96 -7.84 12.36
C VAL A 171 -15.76 -8.66 13.37
N PRO A 172 -15.18 -9.08 14.50
CA PRO A 172 -15.88 -9.84 15.53
C PRO A 172 -17.18 -9.13 15.98
N GLY A 173 -18.29 -9.88 15.94
CA GLY A 173 -19.62 -9.35 16.29
C GLY A 173 -20.37 -8.64 15.17
N ALA A 174 -19.78 -8.50 13.99
CA ALA A 174 -20.47 -8.04 12.80
C ALA A 174 -20.84 -9.25 11.92
N ASP A 175 -22.08 -9.31 11.48
CA ASP A 175 -22.58 -10.33 10.56
C ASP A 175 -22.65 -9.82 9.11
N GLU A 176 -23.16 -10.69 8.22
CA GLU A 176 -23.32 -10.37 6.80
C GLU A 176 -24.30 -9.19 6.55
N ASP A 177 -25.30 -9.02 7.39
CA ASP A 177 -26.28 -7.93 7.25
C ASP A 177 -25.64 -6.58 7.57
N VAL A 178 -24.81 -6.51 8.62
CA VAL A 178 -24.03 -5.31 8.98
C VAL A 178 -23.02 -4.98 7.88
N TRP A 179 -22.40 -6.00 7.27
CA TRP A 179 -21.51 -5.81 6.13
C TRP A 179 -22.27 -5.29 4.90
N GLN A 180 -23.43 -5.87 4.59
CA GLN A 180 -24.26 -5.39 3.49
C GLN A 180 -24.70 -3.94 3.67
N ASP A 181 -25.16 -3.56 4.87
CA ASP A 181 -25.53 -2.18 5.19
C ASP A 181 -24.34 -1.23 5.02
N THR A 182 -23.12 -1.65 5.39
CA THR A 182 -21.90 -0.87 5.16
C THR A 182 -21.61 -0.67 3.66
N LEU A 183 -21.78 -1.70 2.83
CA LEU A 183 -21.63 -1.61 1.37
C LEU A 183 -22.68 -0.68 0.75
N ASP A 184 -23.94 -0.81 1.15
CA ASP A 184 -25.02 0.02 0.64
C ASP A 184 -24.81 1.50 0.95
N GLN A 185 -24.41 1.83 2.18
CA GLN A 185 -24.09 3.19 2.60
C GLN A 185 -22.85 3.77 1.89
N MET A 186 -21.85 2.95 1.62
CA MET A 186 -20.68 3.34 0.82
C MET A 186 -21.08 3.63 -0.63
N LEU A 187 -21.93 2.78 -1.24
CA LEU A 187 -22.39 2.98 -2.61
C LEU A 187 -23.24 4.26 -2.76
N GLU A 188 -24.00 4.66 -1.73
CA GLU A 188 -24.69 5.97 -1.71
C GLU A 188 -23.73 7.16 -1.84
N LEU A 189 -22.53 7.07 -1.26
CA LEU A 189 -21.49 8.10 -1.38
C LEU A 189 -20.79 8.08 -2.75
N SER A 190 -20.80 6.92 -3.41
CA SER A 190 -20.26 6.72 -4.77
C SER A 190 -18.81 7.21 -4.92
N PRO A 191 -17.86 6.75 -4.07
CA PRO A 191 -16.45 7.08 -4.24
C PRO A 191 -15.90 6.54 -5.57
N GLU A 192 -14.74 6.97 -6.00
CA GLU A 192 -14.09 6.47 -7.22
C GLU A 192 -13.35 5.16 -6.98
N HIS A 193 -12.91 4.93 -5.74
CA HIS A 193 -12.10 3.79 -5.36
C HIS A 193 -12.55 3.23 -4.01
N ILE A 194 -12.44 1.93 -3.82
CA ILE A 194 -12.79 1.24 -2.58
C ILE A 194 -11.69 0.22 -2.28
N SER A 195 -11.12 0.31 -1.06
CA SER A 195 -10.34 -0.75 -0.48
C SER A 195 -11.23 -1.56 0.46
N PHE A 196 -11.23 -2.89 0.33
CA PHE A 196 -12.00 -3.77 1.19
C PHE A 196 -11.17 -4.99 1.57
N TYR A 197 -11.01 -5.21 2.86
CA TYR A 197 -10.15 -6.27 3.37
C TYR A 197 -10.69 -6.88 4.66
N SER A 198 -10.37 -8.16 4.84
CA SER A 198 -10.67 -8.90 6.06
C SER A 198 -9.82 -8.36 7.22
N LEU A 199 -10.44 -8.24 8.40
CA LEU A 199 -9.69 -7.93 9.62
C LEU A 199 -8.67 -9.03 9.88
N GLN A 200 -7.39 -8.65 9.87
CA GLN A 200 -6.28 -9.52 10.27
C GLN A 200 -5.99 -9.34 11.77
N ILE A 201 -5.74 -10.45 12.46
CA ILE A 201 -5.35 -10.44 13.88
C ILE A 201 -3.83 -10.46 13.94
N GLU A 202 -3.23 -9.28 13.91
CA GLU A 202 -1.77 -9.11 13.90
C GLU A 202 -1.19 -9.29 15.30
N GLU A 203 -0.09 -10.06 15.40
CA GLU A 203 0.67 -10.18 16.65
C GLU A 203 1.12 -8.81 17.18
N GLU A 204 1.37 -8.72 18.47
CA GLU A 204 1.77 -7.47 19.15
C GLU A 204 0.70 -6.35 19.12
N THR A 205 -0.56 -6.66 18.75
CA THR A 205 -1.67 -5.71 18.83
C THR A 205 -2.58 -5.99 20.03
N PRO A 206 -3.27 -4.97 20.57
CA PRO A 206 -4.27 -5.19 21.61
C PRO A 206 -5.39 -6.15 21.19
N LEU A 207 -5.75 -6.18 19.90
CA LEU A 207 -6.73 -7.11 19.35
C LEU A 207 -6.26 -8.57 19.46
N TYR A 208 -4.97 -8.82 19.20
CA TYR A 208 -4.37 -10.15 19.36
C TYR A 208 -4.42 -10.62 20.83
N ASP A 209 -4.12 -9.72 21.78
CA ASP A 209 -4.23 -10.03 23.19
C ASP A 209 -5.67 -10.37 23.60
N MET A 210 -6.66 -9.63 23.08
CA MET A 210 -8.09 -9.93 23.30
C MET A 210 -8.48 -11.30 22.74
N TYR A 211 -8.01 -11.64 21.54
CA TYR A 211 -8.22 -12.95 20.91
C TYR A 211 -7.61 -14.07 21.76
N LYS A 212 -6.34 -13.94 22.13
CA LYS A 212 -5.63 -14.93 22.98
C LYS A 212 -6.29 -15.16 24.32
N ASN A 213 -6.93 -14.12 24.89
CA ASN A 213 -7.66 -14.21 26.15
C ASN A 213 -9.12 -14.68 25.98
N GLY A 214 -9.54 -15.05 24.76
CA GLY A 214 -10.88 -15.59 24.48
C GLY A 214 -12.01 -14.55 24.61
N VAL A 215 -11.72 -13.25 24.43
CA VAL A 215 -12.72 -12.17 24.48
C VAL A 215 -13.68 -12.29 23.28
N PHE A 216 -13.17 -12.78 22.15
CA PHE A 216 -13.95 -13.09 20.95
C PHE A 216 -13.33 -14.30 20.22
N ALA A 217 -14.09 -14.90 19.32
CA ALA A 217 -13.61 -15.90 18.36
C ALA A 217 -13.40 -15.27 16.99
N GLU A 218 -12.47 -15.82 16.22
CA GLU A 218 -12.33 -15.43 14.80
C GLU A 218 -13.61 -15.69 14.03
N VAL A 219 -13.85 -14.87 13.02
CA VAL A 219 -14.86 -15.13 12.01
C VAL A 219 -14.44 -16.37 11.22
N THR A 220 -15.36 -17.27 10.93
CA THR A 220 -15.02 -18.49 10.17
C THR A 220 -14.62 -18.17 8.74
N ASP A 221 -13.72 -18.97 8.15
CA ASP A 221 -13.30 -18.81 6.75
C ASP A 221 -14.51 -18.76 5.80
N GLU A 222 -15.55 -19.56 6.06
CA GLU A 222 -16.78 -19.56 5.26
C GLU A 222 -17.49 -18.21 5.29
N ALA A 223 -17.67 -17.63 6.47
CA ALA A 223 -18.32 -16.33 6.63
C ALA A 223 -17.45 -15.19 6.05
N ASP A 224 -16.13 -15.25 6.26
CA ASP A 224 -15.18 -14.31 5.69
C ASP A 224 -15.25 -14.30 4.15
N ARG A 225 -15.13 -15.46 3.52
CA ARG A 225 -15.22 -15.58 2.06
C ARG A 225 -16.55 -15.12 1.49
N LYS A 226 -17.64 -15.39 2.20
CA LYS A 226 -18.98 -14.95 1.83
C LYS A 226 -19.10 -13.42 1.83
N MET A 227 -18.57 -12.75 2.84
CA MET A 227 -18.50 -11.28 2.91
C MET A 227 -17.63 -10.72 1.78
N TYR A 228 -16.48 -11.35 1.48
CA TYR A 228 -15.59 -10.97 0.39
C TYR A 228 -16.28 -11.04 -0.98
N HIS A 229 -16.88 -12.20 -1.31
CA HIS A 229 -17.56 -12.37 -2.58
C HIS A 229 -18.78 -11.44 -2.70
N ARG A 230 -19.46 -11.20 -1.58
CA ARG A 230 -20.57 -10.23 -1.54
C ARG A 230 -20.12 -8.83 -1.90
N ALA A 231 -18.96 -8.39 -1.41
CA ALA A 231 -18.37 -7.10 -1.79
C ALA A 231 -18.10 -7.04 -3.29
N ILE A 232 -17.41 -8.05 -3.84
CA ILE A 232 -17.09 -8.11 -5.27
C ILE A 232 -18.36 -8.04 -6.13
N GLU A 233 -19.40 -8.81 -5.79
CA GLU A 233 -20.67 -8.81 -6.51
C GLU A 233 -21.36 -7.43 -6.47
N CYS A 234 -21.46 -6.82 -5.28
CA CYS A 234 -22.04 -5.50 -5.10
C CYS A 234 -21.26 -4.43 -5.90
N LEU A 235 -19.95 -4.44 -5.83
CA LEU A 235 -19.10 -3.48 -6.52
C LEU A 235 -19.16 -3.63 -8.03
N LYS A 236 -19.05 -4.86 -8.57
CA LYS A 236 -19.21 -5.14 -10.00
C LYS A 236 -20.59 -4.70 -10.53
N SER A 237 -21.67 -4.99 -9.79
CA SER A 237 -23.03 -4.58 -10.19
C SER A 237 -23.25 -3.08 -10.15
N SER A 238 -22.40 -2.34 -9.42
CA SER A 238 -22.43 -0.88 -9.29
C SER A 238 -21.40 -0.16 -10.20
N GLY A 239 -20.76 -0.90 -11.14
CA GLY A 239 -19.88 -0.34 -12.15
C GLY A 239 -18.42 -0.15 -11.71
N TYR A 240 -18.01 -0.81 -10.62
CA TYR A 240 -16.59 -0.87 -10.22
C TYR A 240 -15.91 -2.09 -10.82
N GLU A 241 -14.66 -1.95 -11.17
CA GLU A 241 -13.79 -3.03 -11.59
C GLU A 241 -12.94 -3.50 -10.41
N HIS A 242 -13.06 -4.78 -10.03
CA HIS A 242 -12.19 -5.42 -9.07
C HIS A 242 -10.86 -5.71 -9.77
N TYR A 243 -9.81 -4.95 -9.47
CA TYR A 243 -8.56 -4.99 -10.21
C TYR A 243 -7.40 -5.70 -9.47
N GLU A 244 -7.52 -5.86 -8.15
CA GLU A 244 -6.61 -6.67 -7.32
C GLU A 244 -7.34 -7.14 -6.05
N ILE A 245 -6.73 -8.04 -5.26
CA ILE A 245 -7.37 -8.79 -4.16
C ILE A 245 -8.22 -7.90 -3.23
N SER A 246 -7.74 -6.71 -2.88
CA SER A 246 -8.36 -5.87 -1.84
C SER A 246 -8.91 -4.54 -2.36
N ASN A 247 -8.87 -4.31 -3.67
CA ASN A 247 -9.27 -3.02 -4.23
C ASN A 247 -10.16 -3.14 -5.47
N ALA A 248 -11.14 -2.26 -5.53
CA ALA A 248 -11.96 -2.03 -6.71
C ALA A 248 -12.10 -0.54 -6.99
N ALA A 249 -12.20 -0.17 -8.26
CA ALA A 249 -12.29 1.22 -8.70
C ALA A 249 -13.29 1.39 -9.85
N LYS A 250 -13.81 2.57 -10.04
CA LYS A 250 -14.41 2.96 -11.31
C LYS A 250 -13.30 2.96 -12.38
N PRO A 251 -13.60 2.62 -13.65
CA PRO A 251 -12.59 2.58 -14.71
C PRO A 251 -11.73 3.85 -14.76
N GLY A 252 -10.40 3.69 -14.70
CA GLY A 252 -9.42 4.78 -14.74
C GLY A 252 -9.13 5.44 -13.39
N PHE A 253 -9.67 4.89 -12.27
CA PHE A 253 -9.39 5.36 -10.92
C PHE A 253 -8.67 4.31 -10.06
N GLU A 254 -8.07 3.29 -10.68
CA GLU A 254 -7.19 2.35 -9.99
C GLU A 254 -6.03 3.12 -9.34
N CYS A 255 -5.64 2.74 -8.11
CA CYS A 255 -4.53 3.39 -7.43
C CYS A 255 -3.21 3.08 -8.15
N ARG A 256 -2.67 4.07 -8.86
CA ARG A 256 -1.43 3.94 -9.65
C ARG A 256 -0.25 3.57 -8.76
N HIS A 257 -0.21 4.09 -7.55
CA HIS A 257 0.86 3.78 -6.60
C HIS A 257 0.80 2.32 -6.14
N ASN A 258 -0.39 1.78 -5.79
CA ASN A 258 -0.53 0.38 -5.40
C ASN A 258 -0.19 -0.56 -6.56
N LEU A 259 -0.59 -0.21 -7.79
CA LEU A 259 -0.25 -1.00 -8.97
C LEU A 259 1.27 -1.12 -9.19
N LYS A 260 2.09 -0.14 -8.76
CA LYS A 260 3.55 -0.26 -8.82
C LYS A 260 4.07 -1.40 -7.93
N TYR A 261 3.51 -1.57 -6.74
CA TYR A 261 3.86 -2.71 -5.89
C TYR A 261 3.55 -4.04 -6.59
N TRP A 262 2.34 -4.15 -7.15
CA TRP A 262 1.87 -5.38 -7.79
C TRP A 262 2.52 -5.68 -9.15
N SER A 263 3.14 -4.71 -9.78
CA SER A 263 3.92 -4.88 -11.03
C SER A 263 5.43 -4.87 -10.82
N LEU A 264 5.89 -4.98 -9.57
CA LEU A 264 7.31 -4.96 -9.22
C LEU A 264 8.04 -3.73 -9.81
N SER A 265 7.35 -2.59 -9.88
CA SER A 265 7.92 -1.32 -10.35
C SER A 265 8.72 -0.64 -9.25
N ASP A 266 9.68 0.19 -9.66
CA ASP A 266 10.53 0.92 -8.72
C ASP A 266 9.76 1.95 -7.91
N TYR A 267 10.05 2.02 -6.61
CA TYR A 267 9.58 3.05 -5.70
C TYR A 267 10.61 3.35 -4.60
N LEU A 268 10.61 4.59 -4.12
CA LEU A 268 11.41 5.06 -2.99
C LEU A 268 10.51 5.44 -1.81
N GLY A 269 10.81 4.88 -0.65
CA GLY A 269 10.18 5.22 0.62
C GLY A 269 11.01 6.23 1.41
N PHE A 270 10.36 7.24 1.94
CA PHE A 270 10.92 8.26 2.83
C PHE A 270 10.23 8.21 4.19
N GLY A 271 10.99 8.43 5.24
CA GLY A 271 10.50 8.40 6.61
C GLY A 271 10.80 7.08 7.33
N LYS A 272 10.55 7.07 8.63
CA LYS A 272 10.75 5.90 9.50
C LYS A 272 9.91 4.73 9.01
N SER A 273 10.49 3.53 8.98
CA SER A 273 9.81 2.30 8.52
C SER A 273 9.34 2.30 7.06
N ALA A 274 9.68 3.32 6.27
CA ALA A 274 9.34 3.34 4.86
C ALA A 274 10.17 2.31 4.09
N SER A 275 9.50 1.44 3.34
CA SER A 275 10.14 0.47 2.46
C SER A 275 10.38 1.06 1.07
N SER A 276 11.40 0.55 0.39
CA SER A 276 11.77 0.91 -0.98
C SER A 276 12.06 -0.35 -1.78
N TYR A 277 11.81 -0.28 -3.07
CA TYR A 277 12.30 -1.23 -4.06
C TYR A 277 12.79 -0.45 -5.27
N ILE A 278 14.07 -0.52 -5.57
CA ILE A 278 14.65 0.22 -6.67
C ILE A 278 15.82 -0.52 -7.29
N ASP A 279 15.81 -0.67 -8.60
CA ASP A 279 16.88 -1.35 -9.36
C ASP A 279 17.22 -2.75 -8.79
N GLY A 280 16.23 -3.52 -8.30
CA GLY A 280 16.41 -4.85 -7.71
C GLY A 280 16.98 -4.84 -6.28
N VAL A 281 16.92 -3.72 -5.58
CA VAL A 281 17.30 -3.60 -4.17
C VAL A 281 16.07 -3.27 -3.33
N ARG A 282 15.81 -4.07 -2.32
CA ARG A 282 14.75 -3.86 -1.32
C ARG A 282 15.36 -3.44 -0.01
N PHE A 283 14.84 -2.39 0.59
CA PHE A 283 15.26 -1.94 1.90
C PHE A 283 14.14 -1.23 2.64
N THR A 284 14.21 -1.25 3.98
CA THR A 284 13.27 -0.58 4.87
C THR A 284 14.06 0.35 5.80
N ASN A 285 13.64 1.59 5.92
CA ASN A 285 14.27 2.57 6.80
C ASN A 285 14.15 2.16 8.28
N ALA A 286 15.15 2.50 9.08
CA ALA A 286 15.12 2.29 10.52
C ALA A 286 13.97 3.05 11.20
N THR A 287 13.53 2.56 12.35
CA THR A 287 12.41 3.10 13.13
C THR A 287 12.85 3.93 14.33
N ASP A 288 14.09 3.72 14.80
CA ASP A 288 14.66 4.29 16.02
C ASP A 288 15.52 5.55 15.75
N GLU A 289 16.44 5.84 16.67
CA GLU A 289 17.43 6.93 16.53
C GLU A 289 18.37 6.75 15.34
N GLY A 290 18.50 5.53 14.80
CA GLY A 290 19.26 5.23 13.61
C GLY A 290 18.73 5.96 12.38
N TYR A 291 17.41 6.17 12.27
CA TYR A 291 16.81 6.90 11.16
C TYR A 291 17.42 8.29 10.98
N GLY A 292 17.48 9.11 12.05
CA GLY A 292 18.04 10.46 11.97
C GLY A 292 19.53 10.48 11.58
N LYS A 293 20.30 9.50 12.04
CA LYS A 293 21.71 9.33 11.63
C LYS A 293 21.82 8.88 10.17
N GLY A 294 20.96 7.98 9.76
CA GLY A 294 20.90 7.45 8.40
C GLY A 294 20.53 8.51 7.36
N VAL A 295 19.64 9.44 7.69
CA VAL A 295 19.22 10.53 6.78
C VAL A 295 20.41 11.40 6.35
N LEU A 296 21.37 11.64 7.25
CA LEU A 296 22.55 12.47 6.99
C LEU A 296 23.59 11.77 6.08
N MET A 297 23.41 10.49 5.76
CA MET A 297 24.31 9.74 4.90
C MET A 297 23.76 9.70 3.48
N GLU A 298 24.59 10.05 2.49
CA GLU A 298 24.20 9.94 1.08
C GLU A 298 23.82 8.50 0.72
N ARG A 299 22.76 8.35 -0.10
CA ARG A 299 22.35 7.04 -0.65
C ARG A 299 23.19 6.71 -1.90
N ASP A 300 24.51 6.67 -1.77
CA ASP A 300 25.43 6.46 -2.89
C ASP A 300 25.22 5.13 -3.64
N PHE A 301 24.67 4.10 -2.96
CA PHE A 301 24.34 2.84 -3.60
C PHE A 301 23.24 2.99 -4.67
N LEU A 302 22.36 3.99 -4.54
CA LEU A 302 21.36 4.30 -5.58
C LEU A 302 22.01 4.85 -6.85
N LYS A 303 23.23 5.39 -6.75
CA LYS A 303 23.94 6.03 -7.86
C LYS A 303 24.95 5.11 -8.56
N ASN A 304 25.38 4.00 -7.93
CA ASN A 304 26.49 3.22 -8.43
C ASN A 304 26.39 1.71 -8.12
N SER A 305 26.32 0.89 -9.17
CA SER A 305 26.29 -0.59 -9.05
C SER A 305 27.52 -1.21 -8.35
N LYS A 306 28.66 -0.50 -8.31
CA LYS A 306 29.84 -0.97 -7.57
C LYS A 306 29.67 -0.82 -6.05
N THR A 307 28.92 0.17 -5.61
CA THR A 307 28.64 0.39 -4.18
C THR A 307 27.66 -0.69 -3.66
N ARG A 308 26.79 -1.25 -4.51
CA ARG A 308 25.94 -2.41 -4.17
C ARG A 308 26.79 -3.61 -3.73
N ASN A 309 27.81 -3.97 -4.51
CA ASN A 309 28.69 -5.11 -4.20
C ASN A 309 29.55 -4.87 -2.93
N MET A 310 29.77 -3.62 -2.54
CA MET A 310 30.52 -3.28 -1.31
C MET A 310 29.63 -3.43 -0.06
N ILE A 311 28.33 -3.17 -0.16
CA ILE A 311 27.40 -3.35 0.96
C ILE A 311 27.19 -4.83 1.27
N GLU A 312 27.21 -5.71 0.25
CA GLU A 312 27.19 -7.18 0.45
C GLU A 312 28.46 -7.72 1.13
N SER A 313 29.57 -7.01 1.03
CA SER A 313 30.89 -7.59 1.39
C SER A 313 31.58 -7.01 2.63
N SER A 314 31.22 -5.83 3.14
CA SER A 314 32.08 -5.18 4.14
C SER A 314 31.42 -4.32 5.23
N ASP A 315 30.14 -3.93 5.13
CA ASP A 315 29.57 -2.99 6.11
C ASP A 315 28.19 -3.39 6.63
N ALA A 316 28.13 -4.55 7.31
CA ALA A 316 27.00 -4.91 8.18
C ALA A 316 26.72 -3.79 9.23
N GLU A 317 27.71 -3.01 9.60
CA GLU A 317 27.59 -1.89 10.52
C GLU A 317 26.88 -0.68 9.88
N PHE A 318 27.10 -0.41 8.60
CA PHE A 318 26.43 0.67 7.85
C PHE A 318 24.95 0.37 7.59
N ALA A 319 24.64 -0.87 7.21
CA ALA A 319 23.27 -1.32 6.99
C ALA A 319 22.44 -1.29 8.30
N ASN A 320 23.04 -1.71 9.41
CA ASN A 320 22.38 -1.82 10.72
C ASN A 320 21.94 -0.48 11.33
N TYR A 321 22.54 0.66 10.96
CA TYR A 321 22.16 1.97 11.51
C TYR A 321 21.08 2.69 10.70
N LYS A 322 20.97 2.40 9.40
CA LYS A 322 20.08 3.14 8.48
C LYS A 322 18.84 2.36 8.11
N TYR A 323 18.97 1.05 7.98
CA TYR A 323 17.91 0.17 7.49
C TYR A 323 17.61 -0.92 8.52
N SER A 324 16.33 -1.19 8.74
CA SER A 324 15.88 -2.37 9.50
C SER A 324 15.98 -3.64 8.65
N GLU A 325 15.86 -3.48 7.33
CA GLU A 325 15.99 -4.56 6.35
C GLU A 325 16.75 -4.04 5.13
N PHE A 326 17.59 -4.90 4.54
CA PHE A 326 18.30 -4.60 3.31
C PHE A 326 18.58 -5.91 2.56
N HIS A 327 18.10 -6.01 1.30
CA HIS A 327 18.27 -7.19 0.47
C HIS A 327 18.51 -6.78 -0.98
N VAL A 328 19.48 -7.42 -1.63
CA VAL A 328 19.71 -7.30 -3.08
C VAL A 328 19.15 -8.54 -3.72
N ASN A 329 18.10 -8.38 -4.50
CA ASN A 329 17.44 -9.48 -5.16
C ASN A 329 18.38 -10.16 -6.16
N ASP A 330 18.49 -11.48 -6.07
CA ASP A 330 19.04 -12.28 -7.15
C ASP A 330 18.00 -12.50 -8.27
N PHE A 331 18.34 -13.34 -9.24
CA PHE A 331 17.43 -13.63 -10.34
C PHE A 331 16.14 -14.30 -9.86
N MET A 332 16.25 -15.30 -9.00
CA MET A 332 15.07 -16.04 -8.53
C MET A 332 14.25 -15.22 -7.54
N ASP A 333 14.88 -14.40 -6.68
CA ASP A 333 14.16 -13.46 -5.83
C ASP A 333 13.26 -12.54 -6.66
N THR A 334 13.83 -11.93 -7.71
CA THR A 334 13.09 -11.01 -8.59
C THR A 334 11.95 -11.73 -9.35
N VAL A 335 12.20 -12.94 -9.83
CA VAL A 335 11.19 -13.76 -10.50
C VAL A 335 10.06 -14.14 -9.53
N SER A 336 10.41 -14.58 -8.33
CA SER A 336 9.43 -14.93 -7.30
C SER A 336 8.56 -13.73 -6.90
N GLU A 337 9.19 -12.58 -6.68
CA GLU A 337 8.45 -11.33 -6.37
C GLU A 337 7.51 -10.92 -7.52
N PHE A 338 7.97 -10.98 -8.76
CA PHE A 338 7.12 -10.71 -9.93
C PHE A 338 5.89 -11.60 -9.96
N MET A 339 6.07 -12.89 -9.68
CA MET A 339 4.98 -13.86 -9.70
C MET A 339 3.97 -13.62 -8.58
N PHE A 340 4.42 -13.60 -7.31
CA PHE A 340 3.46 -13.51 -6.22
C PHE A 340 2.80 -12.12 -6.11
N LEU A 341 3.50 -11.03 -6.47
CA LEU A 341 2.92 -9.70 -6.53
C LEU A 341 1.96 -9.56 -7.72
N GLY A 342 2.36 -10.06 -8.89
CA GLY A 342 1.55 -10.00 -10.11
C GLY A 342 0.26 -10.81 -10.01
N LEU A 343 0.27 -11.97 -9.35
CA LEU A 343 -0.91 -12.80 -9.14
C LEU A 343 -1.93 -12.18 -8.15
N ARG A 344 -1.58 -11.11 -7.44
CA ARG A 344 -2.56 -10.32 -6.69
C ARG A 344 -3.52 -9.56 -7.59
N ARG A 345 -3.10 -9.20 -8.79
CA ARG A 345 -3.95 -8.52 -9.78
C ARG A 345 -4.94 -9.50 -10.40
N THR A 346 -6.15 -9.05 -10.67
CA THR A 346 -7.16 -9.87 -11.40
C THR A 346 -6.71 -10.18 -12.82
N ALA A 347 -5.93 -9.29 -13.44
CA ALA A 347 -5.27 -9.53 -14.72
C ALA A 347 -4.15 -10.58 -14.64
N GLY A 348 -3.58 -10.83 -13.45
CA GLY A 348 -2.47 -11.73 -13.25
C GLY A 348 -1.15 -11.22 -13.82
N ILE A 349 -0.32 -12.14 -14.31
CA ILE A 349 0.98 -11.87 -14.95
C ILE A 349 0.90 -12.15 -16.46
N SER A 350 1.64 -11.37 -17.25
CA SER A 350 1.79 -11.57 -18.69
C SER A 350 3.05 -12.36 -18.98
N PHE A 351 2.97 -13.35 -19.86
CA PHE A 351 4.15 -14.12 -20.32
C PHE A 351 5.08 -13.27 -21.19
N ASP A 352 4.54 -12.33 -21.97
CA ASP A 352 5.35 -11.39 -22.75
C ASP A 352 6.13 -10.44 -21.82
N GLU A 353 5.48 -9.90 -20.78
CA GLU A 353 6.14 -9.06 -19.76
C GLU A 353 7.21 -9.85 -19.02
N PHE A 354 6.93 -11.11 -18.65
CA PHE A 354 7.88 -12.01 -18.02
C PHE A 354 9.12 -12.21 -18.90
N GLU A 355 8.94 -12.54 -20.19
CA GLU A 355 10.06 -12.76 -21.12
C GLU A 355 10.86 -11.47 -21.37
N GLN A 356 10.20 -10.33 -21.48
CA GLN A 356 10.87 -9.02 -21.61
C GLN A 356 11.74 -8.68 -20.40
N LEU A 357 11.24 -8.92 -19.18
CA LEU A 357 11.96 -8.61 -17.95
C LEU A 357 13.11 -9.59 -17.69
N PHE A 358 12.90 -10.88 -17.89
CA PHE A 358 13.82 -11.93 -17.47
C PHE A 358 14.66 -12.55 -18.60
N GLY A 359 14.33 -12.27 -19.86
CA GLY A 359 15.02 -12.84 -21.02
C GLY A 359 14.86 -14.36 -21.15
N LYS A 360 13.86 -14.93 -20.46
CA LYS A 360 13.53 -16.36 -20.46
C LYS A 360 12.02 -16.52 -20.49
N CYS A 361 11.50 -17.57 -21.13
CA CYS A 361 10.08 -17.84 -21.05
C CYS A 361 9.69 -18.44 -19.69
N PHE A 362 8.46 -18.18 -19.25
CA PHE A 362 7.89 -18.69 -18.00
C PHE A 362 8.02 -20.22 -17.89
N ALA A 363 7.69 -20.93 -18.97
CA ALA A 363 7.71 -22.39 -19.00
C ALA A 363 9.10 -22.99 -18.71
N ASP A 364 10.17 -22.32 -19.17
CA ASP A 364 11.54 -22.79 -18.93
C ASP A 364 11.95 -22.56 -17.45
N VAL A 365 11.59 -21.43 -16.87
CA VAL A 365 11.92 -21.09 -15.49
C VAL A 365 11.19 -22.01 -14.51
N TYR A 366 9.92 -22.28 -14.75
CA TYR A 366 9.07 -23.09 -13.89
C TYR A 366 8.86 -24.54 -14.36
N ALA A 367 9.68 -25.05 -15.32
CA ALA A 367 9.61 -26.43 -15.79
C ALA A 367 9.66 -27.46 -14.65
N GLY A 368 10.48 -27.22 -13.62
CA GLY A 368 10.64 -28.11 -12.47
C GLY A 368 9.50 -28.04 -11.45
N ARG A 369 8.60 -27.04 -11.53
CA ARG A 369 7.45 -26.88 -10.61
C ARG A 369 6.11 -27.10 -11.31
N ARG A 370 6.10 -27.59 -12.54
CA ARG A 370 4.85 -27.79 -13.30
C ARG A 370 3.88 -28.73 -12.56
N ASP A 371 4.39 -29.78 -11.95
CA ASP A 371 3.59 -30.73 -11.17
C ASP A 371 2.90 -30.10 -9.94
N GLU A 372 3.42 -28.96 -9.44
CA GLU A 372 2.82 -28.20 -8.32
C GLU A 372 1.77 -27.19 -8.84
N ILE A 373 1.93 -26.67 -10.06
CA ILE A 373 1.06 -25.68 -10.69
C ILE A 373 -0.18 -26.36 -11.31
N GLU A 374 0.00 -27.47 -12.01
CA GLU A 374 -1.02 -28.14 -12.80
C GLU A 374 -2.31 -28.46 -12.02
N PRO A 375 -2.25 -28.95 -10.76
CA PRO A 375 -3.48 -29.23 -9.98
C PRO A 375 -4.39 -28.02 -9.81
N PHE A 376 -3.84 -26.81 -9.74
CA PHE A 376 -4.64 -25.58 -9.60
C PHE A 376 -5.22 -25.12 -10.93
N ILE A 377 -4.56 -25.45 -12.05
CA ILE A 377 -5.13 -25.23 -13.39
C ILE A 377 -6.26 -26.22 -13.65
N GLU A 378 -6.04 -27.50 -13.35
CA GLU A 378 -7.07 -28.55 -13.52
C GLU A 378 -8.30 -28.30 -12.64
N SER A 379 -8.13 -27.77 -11.43
CA SER A 379 -9.24 -27.40 -10.54
C SER A 379 -9.95 -26.12 -10.99
N GLY A 380 -9.33 -25.32 -11.86
CA GLY A 380 -9.82 -24.03 -12.31
C GLY A 380 -9.64 -22.89 -11.29
N ASP A 381 -8.77 -23.07 -10.30
CA ASP A 381 -8.39 -22.01 -9.35
C ASP A 381 -7.35 -21.06 -9.95
N LEU A 382 -6.48 -21.60 -10.83
CA LEU A 382 -5.51 -20.88 -11.62
C LEU A 382 -5.86 -21.00 -13.10
N ILE A 383 -5.88 -19.90 -13.82
CA ILE A 383 -6.20 -19.84 -15.24
C ILE A 383 -4.91 -19.54 -16.00
N GLU A 384 -4.49 -20.45 -16.86
CA GLU A 384 -3.40 -20.27 -17.80
C GLU A 384 -3.97 -20.19 -19.21
N ASP A 385 -3.59 -19.17 -19.96
CA ASP A 385 -3.90 -19.04 -21.39
C ASP A 385 -2.65 -18.63 -22.18
N GLU A 386 -2.79 -18.33 -23.45
CA GLU A 386 -1.66 -17.96 -24.32
C GLU A 386 -0.98 -16.64 -23.90
N ASN A 387 -1.64 -15.80 -23.12
CA ASN A 387 -1.16 -14.47 -22.73
C ASN A 387 -0.54 -14.45 -21.34
N GLY A 388 -0.92 -15.36 -20.43
CA GLY A 388 -0.43 -15.30 -19.06
C GLY A 388 -1.10 -16.25 -18.08
N LEU A 389 -0.90 -15.93 -16.81
CA LEU A 389 -1.37 -16.72 -15.67
C LEU A 389 -2.10 -15.80 -14.69
N ARG A 390 -3.32 -16.16 -14.27
CA ARG A 390 -4.12 -15.39 -13.32
C ARG A 390 -4.94 -16.27 -12.39
N LEU A 391 -5.27 -15.74 -11.23
CA LEU A 391 -6.22 -16.40 -10.33
C LEU A 391 -7.65 -16.28 -10.88
N SER A 392 -8.45 -17.32 -10.70
CA SER A 392 -9.90 -17.23 -10.88
C SER A 392 -10.54 -16.57 -9.63
N GLU A 393 -11.84 -16.24 -9.68
CA GLU A 393 -12.55 -15.72 -8.50
C GLU A 393 -12.45 -16.70 -7.31
N ARG A 394 -12.50 -18.00 -7.56
CA ARG A 394 -12.30 -19.03 -6.54
C ARG A 394 -10.83 -19.17 -6.12
N GLY A 395 -9.90 -18.92 -7.04
CA GLY A 395 -8.47 -18.90 -6.77
C GLY A 395 -8.05 -17.81 -5.79
N PHE A 396 -8.77 -16.69 -5.73
CA PHE A 396 -8.50 -15.65 -4.74
C PHE A 396 -8.71 -16.13 -3.30
N ASP A 397 -9.61 -17.09 -3.06
CA ASP A 397 -9.85 -17.65 -1.71
C ASP A 397 -8.66 -18.43 -1.16
N ILE A 398 -7.83 -18.97 -2.06
CA ILE A 398 -6.64 -19.74 -1.73
C ILE A 398 -5.37 -19.13 -2.33
N SER A 399 -5.40 -17.84 -2.61
CA SER A 399 -4.33 -17.11 -3.30
C SER A 399 -2.97 -17.30 -2.65
N ASN A 400 -2.87 -17.22 -1.32
CA ASN A 400 -1.62 -17.42 -0.60
C ASN A 400 -1.01 -18.81 -0.85
N LYS A 401 -1.85 -19.86 -0.95
CA LYS A 401 -1.40 -21.22 -1.22
C LYS A 401 -0.86 -21.35 -2.65
N ILE A 402 -1.53 -20.71 -3.61
CA ILE A 402 -1.10 -20.71 -5.01
C ILE A 402 0.19 -19.88 -5.18
N MET A 403 0.21 -18.68 -4.64
CA MET A 403 1.37 -17.78 -4.73
C MET A 403 2.63 -18.38 -4.08
N ALA A 404 2.48 -19.16 -3.01
CA ALA A 404 3.60 -19.84 -2.34
C ALA A 404 4.34 -20.86 -3.24
N ILE A 405 3.74 -21.32 -4.34
CA ILE A 405 4.41 -22.21 -5.32
C ILE A 405 5.54 -21.47 -6.03
N PHE A 406 5.43 -20.17 -6.18
CA PHE A 406 6.35 -19.36 -6.98
C PHE A 406 7.49 -18.74 -6.16
N VAL A 407 7.54 -19.02 -4.85
CA VAL A 407 8.57 -18.50 -3.92
C VAL A 407 9.66 -19.52 -3.64
#